data_da240dd2f77d2e927cf27d30db050418
#
_entry.id   da240dd2f77d2e927cf27d30db050418
#
_cell.length_a   1.000
_cell.length_b   1.000
_cell.length_c   1.000
_cell.angle_alpha   90.00
_cell.angle_beta   90.00
_cell.angle_gamma   90.00
#
_symmetry.space_group_name_H-M   'P 1'
#
loop_
_entity.id
_entity.type
_entity.pdbx_description
1 polymer ?
#
loop_
_entity_poly.entity_id
_entity_poly.type
_entity_poly.pdbx_seq_one_letter_code
_entity_poly.pdbx_strand_id
1 'polypeptide(L)'
;VMPHNLYLHSSLVQTRKFDRSVAGIKQALKYNLIDSTIALNLAFFVNAAILILAAATFYKNGMFEVAEIQDAHQFMAPLLGTKWAPILFAVALIAAGQSSTITGTLAGQIVMEGYLNLRIQPWVRRIITRLIAIVPAVIVISIFGESVTGKLLILSQVILSLQLGFAIIPL
;
A
#
# COMPACT_ATOMS: atom_id res chain seq x y z
N VAL A 1 3.87 -4.60 6.35
CA VAL A 1 4.76 -3.42 6.23
C VAL A 1 5.62 -3.59 5.00
N MET A 2 5.62 -2.61 4.13
CA MET A 2 6.44 -2.64 2.91
C MET A 2 7.82 -2.03 3.21
N PRO A 3 8.92 -2.78 3.03
CA PRO A 3 10.28 -2.31 3.40
C PRO A 3 10.66 -0.98 2.74
N HIS A 4 10.31 -0.81 1.48
CA HIS A 4 10.62 0.40 0.71
C HIS A 4 9.90 1.66 1.23
N ASN A 5 8.81 1.53 1.99
CA ASN A 5 8.14 2.67 2.60
C ASN A 5 8.97 3.31 3.73
N LEU A 6 9.83 2.54 4.40
CA LEU A 6 10.75 3.08 5.41
C LEU A 6 11.69 4.11 4.78
N TYR A 7 12.27 3.78 3.62
CA TYR A 7 13.13 4.70 2.87
C TYR A 7 12.37 5.90 2.33
N LEU A 8 11.11 5.70 1.87
CA LEU A 8 10.25 6.78 1.41
C LEU A 8 9.98 7.79 2.53
N HIS A 9 9.60 7.32 3.71
CA HIS A 9 9.33 8.19 4.84
C HIS A 9 10.57 8.95 5.31
N SER A 10 11.73 8.29 5.39
CA SER A 10 12.99 8.92 5.74
C SER A 10 13.35 10.03 4.75
N SER A 11 13.21 9.77 3.45
CA SER A 11 13.47 10.76 2.40
C SER A 11 12.51 11.95 2.46
N LEU A 12 11.22 11.72 2.69
CA LEU A 12 10.20 12.78 2.79
C LEU A 12 10.45 13.69 3.99
N VAL A 13 10.91 13.15 5.12
CA VAL A 13 11.26 13.98 6.29
C VAL A 13 12.43 14.91 5.98
N GLN A 14 13.42 14.46 5.20
CA GLN A 14 14.57 15.28 4.80
C GLN A 14 14.20 16.47 3.92
N THR A 15 13.08 16.42 3.18
CA THR A 15 12.63 17.54 2.33
C THR A 15 11.95 18.67 3.11
N ARG A 16 11.61 18.45 4.37
CA ARG A 16 10.95 19.46 5.21
C ARG A 16 11.93 20.57 5.61
N LYS A 17 11.52 21.81 5.41
CA LYS A 17 12.29 22.97 5.86
C LYS A 17 11.96 23.25 7.33
N PHE A 18 12.97 23.24 8.18
CA PHE A 18 12.87 23.64 9.58
C PHE A 18 14.15 24.35 10.02
N ASP A 19 14.06 25.16 11.07
CA ASP A 19 15.22 25.82 11.64
C ASP A 19 16.14 24.79 12.28
N ARG A 20 17.44 24.85 11.95
CA ARG A 20 18.46 23.91 12.45
C ARG A 20 18.98 24.24 13.85
N SER A 21 18.37 25.20 14.54
CA SER A 21 18.63 25.44 15.96
C SER A 21 18.13 24.24 16.80
N VAL A 22 18.68 24.07 18.00
CA VAL A 22 18.27 23.00 18.93
C VAL A 22 16.76 23.08 19.23
N ALA A 23 16.22 24.29 19.35
CA ALA A 23 14.79 24.52 19.55
C ALA A 23 13.98 24.12 18.32
N GLY A 24 14.43 24.49 17.11
CA GLY A 24 13.78 24.13 15.85
C GLY A 24 13.76 22.62 15.61
N ILE A 25 14.84 21.91 15.90
CA ILE A 25 14.90 20.45 15.79
C ILE A 25 13.92 19.79 16.76
N LYS A 26 13.85 20.22 18.02
CA LYS A 26 12.88 19.70 19.00
C LYS A 26 11.43 19.92 18.55
N GLN A 27 11.15 21.09 17.98
CA GLN A 27 9.84 21.43 17.46
C GLN A 27 9.47 20.56 16.25
N ALA A 28 10.40 20.36 15.31
CA ALA A 28 10.22 19.51 14.13
C ALA A 28 9.95 18.04 14.54
N LEU A 29 10.69 17.52 15.51
CA LEU A 29 10.47 16.16 16.05
C LEU A 29 9.10 16.03 16.69
N LYS A 30 8.66 17.01 17.48
CA LYS A 30 7.34 17.02 18.09
C LYS A 30 6.22 17.00 17.05
N TYR A 31 6.30 17.83 16.03
CA TYR A 31 5.31 17.86 14.96
C TYR A 31 5.32 16.57 14.13
N ASN A 32 6.50 16.00 13.85
CA ASN A 32 6.59 14.73 13.15
C ASN A 32 5.98 13.58 13.96
N LEU A 33 6.17 13.57 15.27
CA LEU A 33 5.55 12.58 16.16
C LEU A 33 4.02 12.72 16.17
N ILE A 34 3.50 13.95 16.28
CA ILE A 34 2.06 14.21 16.26
C ILE A 34 1.45 13.78 14.92
N ASP A 35 2.05 14.18 13.81
CA ASP A 35 1.63 13.83 12.45
C ASP A 35 1.56 12.32 12.26
N SER A 36 2.64 11.61 12.62
CA SER A 36 2.69 10.15 12.53
C SER A 36 1.66 9.47 13.44
N THR A 37 1.49 9.97 14.66
CA THR A 37 0.52 9.41 15.61
C THR A 37 -0.91 9.57 15.09
N ILE A 38 -1.27 10.74 14.58
CA ILE A 38 -2.61 10.97 14.01
C ILE A 38 -2.83 10.09 12.79
N ALA A 39 -1.89 10.08 11.84
CA ALA A 39 -2.00 9.30 10.61
C ALA A 39 -2.12 7.80 10.88
N LEU A 40 -1.30 7.25 11.77
CA LEU A 40 -1.32 5.83 12.11
C LEU A 40 -2.59 5.43 12.87
N ASN A 41 -3.09 6.29 13.77
CA ASN A 41 -4.37 6.02 14.45
C ASN A 41 -5.54 6.04 13.47
N LEU A 42 -5.59 7.00 12.55
CA LEU A 42 -6.64 7.01 11.51
C LEU A 42 -6.55 5.74 10.64
N ALA A 43 -5.36 5.35 10.22
CA ALA A 43 -5.16 4.11 9.46
C ALA A 43 -5.60 2.86 10.26
N PHE A 44 -5.32 2.82 11.57
CA PHE A 44 -5.77 1.75 12.45
C PHE A 44 -7.31 1.66 12.50
N PHE A 45 -8.00 2.78 12.67
CA PHE A 45 -9.47 2.78 12.70
C PHE A 45 -10.07 2.32 11.36
N VAL A 46 -9.50 2.75 10.23
CA VAL A 46 -9.95 2.29 8.90
C VAL A 46 -9.75 0.79 8.75
N ASN A 47 -8.58 0.26 9.11
CA ASN A 47 -8.31 -1.19 9.04
C ASN A 47 -9.22 -1.99 9.99
N ALA A 48 -9.43 -1.51 11.20
CA ALA A 48 -10.36 -2.13 12.14
C ALA A 48 -11.80 -2.13 11.60
N ALA A 49 -12.24 -1.03 11.01
CA ALA A 49 -13.57 -0.95 10.40
C ALA A 49 -13.75 -1.95 9.24
N ILE A 50 -12.73 -2.11 8.39
CA ILE A 50 -12.74 -3.10 7.30
C ILE A 50 -12.85 -4.52 7.88
N LEU A 51 -12.06 -4.84 8.90
CA LEU A 51 -12.08 -6.16 9.54
C LEU A 51 -13.42 -6.45 10.21
N ILE A 52 -13.98 -5.47 10.95
CA ILE A 52 -15.29 -5.58 11.60
C ILE A 52 -16.40 -5.77 10.53
N LEU A 53 -16.35 -5.00 9.45
CA LEU A 53 -17.31 -5.11 8.35
C LEU A 53 -17.22 -6.49 7.69
N ALA A 54 -16.03 -6.98 7.40
CA ALA A 54 -15.83 -8.32 6.84
C ALA A 54 -16.35 -9.40 7.76
N ALA A 55 -16.07 -9.32 9.06
CA ALA A 55 -16.56 -10.28 10.05
C ALA A 55 -18.10 -10.23 10.18
N ALA A 56 -18.69 -9.05 10.21
CA ALA A 56 -20.13 -8.88 10.31
C ALA A 56 -20.88 -9.34 9.04
N THR A 57 -20.27 -9.14 7.88
CA THR A 57 -20.92 -9.42 6.59
C THR A 57 -20.72 -10.87 6.16
N PHE A 58 -19.49 -11.38 6.21
CA PHE A 58 -19.18 -12.71 5.68
C PHE A 58 -19.17 -13.79 6.75
N TYR A 59 -18.41 -13.61 7.82
CA TYR A 59 -18.26 -14.62 8.86
C TYR A 59 -19.60 -14.95 9.56
N LYS A 60 -20.39 -13.93 9.89
CA LYS A 60 -21.70 -14.10 10.55
C LYS A 60 -22.72 -14.83 9.68
N ASN A 61 -22.58 -14.78 8.35
CA ASN A 61 -23.43 -15.49 7.38
C ASN A 61 -22.85 -16.85 6.95
N GLY A 62 -21.81 -17.36 7.64
CA GLY A 62 -21.22 -18.66 7.35
C GLY A 62 -20.36 -18.73 6.09
N MET A 63 -19.98 -17.59 5.52
CA MET A 63 -19.13 -17.48 4.33
C MET A 63 -17.66 -17.41 4.74
N PHE A 64 -17.03 -18.57 4.94
CA PHE A 64 -15.64 -18.63 5.43
C PHE A 64 -14.60 -18.62 4.30
N GLU A 65 -15.02 -18.83 3.06
CA GLU A 65 -14.12 -18.98 1.90
C GLU A 65 -14.07 -17.75 0.99
N VAL A 66 -14.57 -16.59 1.45
CA VAL A 66 -14.50 -15.35 0.66
C VAL A 66 -13.07 -14.81 0.72
N ALA A 67 -12.25 -15.25 -0.23
CA ALA A 67 -10.83 -14.87 -0.32
C ALA A 67 -10.55 -13.89 -1.47
N GLU A 68 -11.41 -13.87 -2.49
CA GLU A 68 -11.23 -13.03 -3.67
C GLU A 68 -11.98 -11.71 -3.53
N ILE A 69 -11.38 -10.63 -4.06
CA ILE A 69 -11.99 -9.28 -4.05
C ILE A 69 -13.28 -9.27 -4.86
N GLN A 70 -13.35 -10.06 -5.92
CA GLN A 70 -14.50 -10.21 -6.79
C GLN A 70 -15.70 -10.82 -6.04
N ASP A 71 -15.44 -11.85 -5.24
CA ASP A 71 -16.47 -12.50 -4.41
C ASP A 71 -17.01 -11.52 -3.36
N ALA A 72 -16.11 -10.77 -2.70
CA ALA A 72 -16.49 -9.75 -1.74
C ALA A 72 -17.41 -8.71 -2.38
N HIS A 73 -17.12 -8.26 -3.60
CA HIS A 73 -17.96 -7.30 -4.33
C HIS A 73 -19.34 -7.88 -4.67
N GLN A 74 -19.43 -9.14 -5.13
CA GLN A 74 -20.67 -9.78 -5.51
C GLN A 74 -21.59 -10.05 -4.31
N PHE A 75 -21.01 -10.48 -3.19
CA PHE A 75 -21.79 -10.84 -1.99
C PHE A 75 -22.20 -9.62 -1.15
N MET A 76 -21.56 -8.47 -1.36
CA MET A 76 -21.80 -7.27 -0.53
C MET A 76 -23.22 -6.71 -0.71
N ALA A 77 -23.76 -6.71 -1.93
CA ALA A 77 -25.10 -6.19 -2.21
C ALA A 77 -26.22 -6.97 -1.52
N PRO A 78 -26.31 -8.32 -1.66
CA PRO A 78 -27.35 -9.10 -1.01
C PRO A 78 -27.23 -9.11 0.51
N LEU A 79 -26.01 -9.08 1.07
CA LEU A 79 -25.78 -9.16 2.51
C LEU A 79 -26.07 -7.85 3.25
N LEU A 80 -25.76 -6.70 2.64
CA LEU A 80 -26.00 -5.38 3.21
C LEU A 80 -27.35 -4.78 2.83
N GLY A 81 -28.09 -5.43 1.91
CA GLY A 81 -29.41 -4.99 1.48
C GLY A 81 -29.44 -3.64 0.75
N THR A 82 -28.29 -3.16 0.28
CA THR A 82 -28.18 -1.88 -0.41
C THR A 82 -27.39 -1.98 -1.71
N LYS A 83 -27.92 -1.35 -2.77
CA LYS A 83 -27.24 -1.29 -4.09
C LYS A 83 -26.02 -0.37 -4.11
N TRP A 84 -25.87 0.49 -3.12
CA TRP A 84 -24.76 1.44 -3.05
C TRP A 84 -23.46 0.82 -2.49
N ALA A 85 -23.57 -0.23 -1.68
CA ALA A 85 -22.40 -0.84 -1.06
C ALA A 85 -21.35 -1.35 -2.06
N PRO A 86 -21.69 -2.12 -3.10
CA PRO A 86 -20.72 -2.55 -4.12
C PRO A 86 -20.10 -1.37 -4.90
N ILE A 87 -20.89 -0.34 -5.20
CA ILE A 87 -20.42 0.85 -5.92
C ILE A 87 -19.39 1.61 -5.07
N LEU A 88 -19.71 1.86 -3.81
CA LEU A 88 -18.80 2.55 -2.88
C LEU A 88 -17.53 1.72 -2.66
N PHE A 89 -17.64 0.41 -2.57
CA PHE A 89 -16.50 -0.49 -2.48
C PHE A 89 -15.59 -0.38 -3.71
N ALA A 90 -16.17 -0.42 -4.93
CA ALA A 90 -15.40 -0.30 -6.17
C ALA A 90 -14.70 1.07 -6.28
N VAL A 91 -15.38 2.16 -5.94
CA VAL A 91 -14.80 3.51 -5.93
C VAL A 91 -13.65 3.60 -4.91
N ALA A 92 -13.85 3.07 -3.71
CA ALA A 92 -12.81 3.03 -2.69
C ALA A 92 -11.59 2.21 -3.14
N LEU A 93 -11.82 1.07 -3.80
CA LEU A 93 -10.75 0.21 -4.33
C LEU A 93 -9.94 0.93 -5.41
N ILE A 94 -10.61 1.64 -6.34
CA ILE A 94 -9.94 2.45 -7.37
C ILE A 94 -9.10 3.56 -6.72
N ALA A 95 -9.66 4.29 -5.76
CA ALA A 95 -8.97 5.36 -5.05
C ALA A 95 -7.74 4.84 -4.28
N ALA A 96 -7.88 3.71 -3.58
CA ALA A 96 -6.79 3.04 -2.87
C ALA A 96 -5.70 2.56 -3.84
N GLY A 97 -6.08 1.97 -4.97
CA GLY A 97 -5.17 1.53 -6.02
C GLY A 97 -4.35 2.68 -6.61
N GLN A 98 -4.98 3.82 -6.88
CA GLN A 98 -4.28 5.02 -7.35
C GLN A 98 -3.29 5.56 -6.33
N SER A 99 -3.70 5.70 -5.07
CA SER A 99 -2.83 6.14 -3.98
C SER A 99 -1.63 5.20 -3.80
N SER A 100 -1.87 3.90 -3.78
CA SER A 100 -0.84 2.88 -3.64
C SER A 100 0.16 2.89 -4.81
N THR A 101 -0.32 3.09 -6.05
CA THR A 101 0.52 3.18 -7.25
C THR A 101 1.47 4.38 -7.19
N ILE A 102 0.99 5.53 -6.73
CA ILE A 102 1.81 6.74 -6.59
C ILE A 102 2.89 6.51 -5.53
N THR A 103 2.50 6.03 -4.35
CA THR A 103 3.41 5.79 -3.23
C THR A 103 4.47 4.75 -3.58
N GLY A 104 4.08 3.63 -4.19
CA GLY A 104 5.00 2.58 -4.63
C GLY A 104 5.99 3.06 -5.70
N THR A 105 5.54 3.91 -6.63
CA THR A 105 6.42 4.50 -7.65
C THR A 105 7.46 5.43 -7.03
N LEU A 106 7.06 6.27 -6.07
CA LEU A 106 7.97 7.17 -5.36
C LEU A 106 8.99 6.39 -4.51
N ALA A 107 8.53 5.37 -3.80
CA ALA A 107 9.40 4.52 -3.00
C ALA A 107 10.45 3.80 -3.88
N GLY A 108 10.03 3.22 -5.00
CA GLY A 108 10.94 2.62 -5.98
C GLY A 108 11.94 3.62 -6.54
N GLN A 109 11.52 4.87 -6.78
CA GLN A 109 12.40 5.94 -7.22
C GLN A 109 13.50 6.23 -6.20
N ILE A 110 13.15 6.39 -4.94
CA ILE A 110 14.10 6.69 -3.85
C ILE A 110 15.10 5.55 -3.66
N VAL A 111 14.65 4.30 -3.70
CA VAL A 111 15.52 3.14 -3.61
C VAL A 111 16.51 3.08 -4.79
N MET A 112 16.04 3.31 -6.01
CA MET A 112 16.92 3.32 -7.20
C MET A 112 17.93 4.47 -7.17
N GLU A 113 17.54 5.65 -6.69
CA GLU A 113 18.46 6.78 -6.54
C GLU A 113 19.51 6.53 -5.46
N GLY A 114 19.12 5.95 -4.34
CA GLY A 114 20.00 5.68 -3.21
C GLY A 114 21.00 4.56 -3.44
N TYR A 115 20.57 3.45 -4.05
CA TYR A 115 21.40 2.25 -4.19
C TYR A 115 22.10 2.14 -5.56
N LEU A 116 21.47 2.59 -6.64
CA LEU A 116 22.01 2.39 -7.99
C LEU A 116 22.68 3.62 -8.60
N ASN A 117 22.60 4.79 -7.94
CA ASN A 117 23.14 6.08 -8.43
C ASN A 117 22.73 6.40 -9.91
N LEU A 118 21.59 5.84 -10.36
CA LEU A 118 21.11 6.01 -11.71
C LEU A 118 20.43 7.38 -11.87
N ARG A 119 21.12 8.32 -12.49
CA ARG A 119 20.59 9.65 -12.86
C ARG A 119 19.79 9.57 -14.16
N ILE A 120 18.68 8.83 -14.14
CA ILE A 120 17.75 8.74 -15.28
C ILE A 120 16.68 9.81 -15.12
N GLN A 121 16.18 10.37 -16.22
CA GLN A 121 15.09 11.33 -16.19
C GLN A 121 13.89 10.77 -15.42
N PRO A 122 13.25 11.53 -14.51
CA PRO A 122 12.22 11.02 -13.60
C PRO A 122 11.04 10.34 -14.29
N TRP A 123 10.63 10.81 -15.46
CA TRP A 123 9.51 10.23 -16.21
C TRP A 123 9.86 8.87 -16.83
N VAL A 124 11.06 8.73 -17.40
CA VAL A 124 11.55 7.46 -17.99
C VAL A 124 11.64 6.39 -16.90
N ARG A 125 12.19 6.75 -15.76
CA ARG A 125 12.31 5.86 -14.61
C ARG A 125 10.92 5.38 -14.12
N ARG A 126 9.93 6.28 -14.03
CA ARG A 126 8.55 5.90 -13.67
C ARG A 126 7.95 4.90 -14.64
N ILE A 127 8.18 5.07 -15.94
CA ILE A 127 7.70 4.14 -16.96
C ILE A 127 8.38 2.79 -16.80
N ILE A 128 9.71 2.76 -16.69
CA ILE A 128 10.47 1.50 -16.55
C ILE A 128 10.04 0.73 -15.31
N THR A 129 9.97 1.37 -14.13
CA THR A 129 9.57 0.70 -12.89
C THR A 129 8.14 0.17 -12.94
N ARG A 130 7.23 0.90 -13.59
CA ARG A 130 5.86 0.41 -13.79
C ARG A 130 5.79 -0.75 -14.76
N LEU A 131 6.52 -0.70 -15.87
CA LEU A 131 6.55 -1.80 -16.84
C LEU A 131 7.13 -3.08 -16.22
N ILE A 132 8.23 -2.97 -15.46
CA ILE A 132 8.84 -4.11 -14.75
C ILE A 132 7.85 -4.76 -13.76
N ALA A 133 6.97 -3.97 -13.16
CA ALA A 133 5.96 -4.49 -12.24
C ALA A 133 4.72 -5.05 -12.97
N ILE A 134 4.23 -4.34 -14.00
CA ILE A 134 2.97 -4.68 -14.67
C ILE A 134 3.15 -5.85 -15.65
N VAL A 135 4.24 -5.89 -16.41
CA VAL A 135 4.44 -6.90 -17.47
C VAL A 135 4.43 -8.33 -16.88
N PRO A 136 5.20 -8.67 -15.84
CA PRO A 136 5.13 -10.00 -15.24
C PRO A 136 3.75 -10.34 -14.68
N ALA A 137 3.09 -9.36 -14.04
CA ALA A 137 1.75 -9.56 -13.49
C ALA A 137 0.72 -9.88 -14.59
N VAL A 138 0.74 -9.12 -15.68
CA VAL A 138 -0.16 -9.36 -16.82
C VAL A 138 0.13 -10.72 -17.46
N ILE A 139 1.39 -11.10 -17.64
CA ILE A 139 1.75 -12.42 -18.21
C ILE A 139 1.20 -13.54 -17.33
N VAL A 140 1.42 -13.46 -16.03
CA VAL A 140 0.94 -14.51 -15.10
C VAL A 140 -0.59 -14.58 -15.07
N ILE A 141 -1.29 -13.46 -15.01
CA ILE A 141 -2.76 -13.44 -15.02
C ILE A 141 -3.30 -13.97 -16.36
N SER A 142 -2.64 -13.63 -17.49
CA SER A 142 -3.06 -14.12 -18.82
C SER A 142 -2.90 -15.64 -18.98
N ILE A 143 -1.87 -16.23 -18.33
CA ILE A 143 -1.61 -17.67 -18.42
C ILE A 143 -2.47 -18.47 -17.44
N PHE A 144 -2.61 -18.00 -16.20
CA PHE A 144 -3.20 -18.74 -15.11
C PHE A 144 -4.64 -18.30 -14.76
N GLY A 145 -5.14 -17.22 -15.38
CA GLY A 145 -6.47 -16.66 -15.14
C GLY A 145 -6.56 -15.77 -13.90
N GLU A 146 -7.73 -15.16 -13.71
CA GLU A 146 -7.97 -14.18 -12.65
C GLU A 146 -7.96 -14.78 -11.23
N SER A 147 -8.27 -16.06 -11.10
CA SER A 147 -8.29 -16.76 -9.80
C SER A 147 -6.93 -16.85 -9.10
N VAL A 148 -5.84 -16.59 -9.82
CA VAL A 148 -4.48 -16.59 -9.27
C VAL A 148 -4.08 -15.24 -8.67
N THR A 149 -4.85 -14.19 -8.93
CA THR A 149 -4.52 -12.82 -8.49
C THR A 149 -4.37 -12.75 -6.97
N GLY A 150 -5.29 -13.35 -6.21
CA GLY A 150 -5.21 -13.41 -4.74
C GLY A 150 -3.95 -14.13 -4.25
N LYS A 151 -3.61 -15.27 -4.84
CA LYS A 151 -2.39 -16.03 -4.51
C LYS A 151 -1.11 -15.26 -4.83
N LEU A 152 -1.09 -14.52 -5.94
CA LEU A 152 0.04 -13.65 -6.31
C LEU A 152 0.22 -12.49 -5.33
N LEU A 153 -0.88 -11.89 -4.87
CA LEU A 153 -0.83 -10.85 -3.85
C LEU A 153 -0.24 -11.37 -2.55
N ILE A 154 -0.69 -12.54 -2.09
CA ILE A 154 -0.15 -13.19 -0.88
C ILE A 154 1.33 -13.50 -1.06
N LEU A 155 1.73 -14.12 -2.17
CA LEU A 155 3.13 -14.46 -2.45
C LEU A 155 4.01 -13.20 -2.46
N SER A 156 3.57 -12.11 -3.09
CA SER A 156 4.31 -10.85 -3.11
C SER A 156 4.50 -10.27 -1.70
N GLN A 157 3.48 -10.35 -0.83
CA GLN A 157 3.57 -9.90 0.55
C GLN A 157 4.53 -10.76 1.39
N VAL A 158 4.56 -12.07 1.17
CA VAL A 158 5.52 -12.98 1.83
C VAL A 158 6.95 -12.63 1.43
N ILE A 159 7.22 -12.44 0.13
CA ILE A 159 8.54 -12.05 -0.37
C ILE A 159 8.97 -10.70 0.22
N LEU A 160 8.07 -9.71 0.22
CA LEU A 160 8.34 -8.39 0.80
C LEU A 160 8.61 -8.46 2.32
N SER A 161 7.91 -9.35 3.03
CA SER A 161 8.15 -9.57 4.46
C SER A 161 9.53 -10.18 4.73
N LEU A 162 9.99 -11.10 3.90
CA LEU A 162 11.33 -11.67 3.99
C LEU A 162 12.43 -10.62 3.74
N GLN A 163 12.17 -9.66 2.84
CA GLN A 163 13.10 -8.55 2.57
C GLN A 163 13.19 -7.54 3.71
N LEU A 164 12.24 -7.52 4.65
CA LEU A 164 12.20 -6.52 5.72
C LEU A 164 13.48 -6.52 6.57
N GLY A 165 14.02 -7.71 6.89
CA GLY A 165 15.26 -7.84 7.64
C GLY A 165 16.45 -7.16 6.94
N PHE A 166 16.58 -7.35 5.63
CA PHE A 166 17.63 -6.73 4.83
C PHE A 166 17.45 -5.21 4.66
N ALA A 167 16.22 -4.73 4.72
CA ALA A 167 15.93 -3.30 4.59
C ALA A 167 16.21 -2.53 5.89
N ILE A 168 16.08 -3.17 7.06
CA ILE A 168 16.28 -2.53 8.36
C ILE A 168 17.77 -2.41 8.71
N ILE A 169 18.61 -3.38 8.31
CA ILE A 169 20.05 -3.40 8.67
C ILE A 169 20.79 -2.12 8.22
N PRO A 170 20.58 -1.57 7.00
CA PRO A 170 21.28 -0.37 6.54
C PRO A 170 20.65 0.95 7.00
N LEU A 171 19.53 0.94 7.73
CA LEU A 171 18.88 2.12 8.31
C LEU A 171 19.46 2.48 9.66
#